data_df81b0882160b7dccbd913611ffdafb2
#
_entry.id   df81b0882160b7dccbd913611ffdafb2
#
_cell.length_a   1.000
_cell.length_b   1.000
_cell.length_c   1.000
_cell.angle_alpha   90.00
_cell.angle_beta   90.00
_cell.angle_gamma   90.00
#
_symmetry.space_group_name_H-M   'P 1'
#
loop_
_entity.id
_entity.type
_entity.pdbx_description
1 polymer ?
#
loop_
_entity_poly.entity_id
_entity_poly.type
_entity_poly.pdbx_seq_one_letter_code
_entity_poly.pdbx_strand_id
1 'polypeptide(L)'
;MKALIQRVTEAKVNINGLKEGSINKGLVIFIGFTNNDTFEKIEWVVQKIAKLRIFSDQEGKMNNSVEDIQGELLIISQFTLYASVKKGTRPSFIEAAEPVLAENLYNLSLIHI
;
A
#
# COMPACT_ATOMS: atom_id res chain seq x y z
N MET A 1 -6.84 0.85 -8.60
CA MET A 1 -5.88 0.81 -7.50
C MET A 1 -6.11 -0.43 -6.65
N LYS A 2 -5.04 -1.09 -6.32
CA LYS A 2 -5.07 -2.19 -5.34
C LYS A 2 -4.09 -1.86 -4.23
N ALA A 3 -4.49 -2.12 -2.99
CA ALA A 3 -3.62 -1.95 -1.83
C ALA A 3 -3.63 -3.24 -1.03
N LEU A 4 -2.46 -3.80 -0.84
CA LEU A 4 -2.26 -4.96 0.04
C LEU A 4 -1.65 -4.46 1.34
N ILE A 5 -2.35 -4.68 2.46
CA ILE A 5 -2.03 -4.08 3.75
C ILE A 5 -1.62 -5.18 4.72
N GLN A 6 -0.50 -4.97 5.39
CA GLN A 6 -0.02 -5.89 6.41
C GLN A 6 0.34 -5.14 7.69
N ARG A 7 -0.18 -5.59 8.83
CA ARG A 7 0.23 -5.08 10.13
C ARG A 7 1.61 -5.62 10.47
N VAL A 8 2.47 -4.76 11.01
CA VAL A 8 3.83 -5.14 11.38
C VAL A 8 4.21 -4.54 12.74
N THR A 9 5.11 -5.21 13.43
CA THR A 9 5.78 -4.65 14.61
C THR A 9 7.00 -3.85 14.18
N GLU A 10 7.60 -4.22 13.07
CA GLU A 10 8.66 -3.48 12.38
C GLU A 10 8.76 -3.99 10.96
N ALA A 11 9.27 -3.16 10.08
CA ALA A 11 9.53 -3.52 8.70
C ALA A 11 10.66 -2.65 8.14
N LYS A 12 11.37 -3.20 7.17
CA LYS A 12 12.40 -2.45 6.46
C LYS A 12 12.45 -2.87 5.00
N VAL A 13 12.91 -1.96 4.16
CA VAL A 13 13.17 -2.21 2.75
C VAL A 13 14.65 -1.98 2.48
N ASN A 14 15.30 -2.97 1.89
CA ASN A 14 16.69 -2.89 1.46
C ASN A 14 16.73 -2.96 -0.07
N ILE A 15 17.51 -2.08 -0.69
CA ILE A 15 17.71 -2.06 -2.13
C ILE A 15 19.22 -2.13 -2.37
N ASN A 16 19.66 -3.15 -3.12
CA ASN A 16 21.10 -3.38 -3.40
C ASN A 16 21.95 -3.44 -2.12
N GLY A 17 21.39 -4.03 -1.05
CA GLY A 17 22.09 -4.13 0.23
C GLY A 17 22.05 -2.89 1.10
N LEU A 18 21.48 -1.80 0.62
CA LEU A 18 21.32 -0.56 1.37
C LEU A 18 19.89 -0.42 1.90
N LYS A 19 19.77 0.05 3.14
CA LYS A 19 18.49 0.28 3.76
C LYS A 19 17.87 1.58 3.23
N GLU A 20 16.75 1.44 2.51
CA GLU A 20 16.04 2.57 1.90
C GLU A 20 14.88 3.09 2.75
N GLY A 21 14.39 2.30 3.70
CA GLY A 21 13.34 2.74 4.60
C GLY A 21 13.08 1.72 5.68
N SER A 22 12.59 2.18 6.82
CA SER A 22 12.17 1.30 7.90
C SER A 22 11.09 1.97 8.74
N ILE A 23 10.25 1.13 9.34
CA ILE A 23 9.24 1.57 10.30
C ILE A 23 9.25 0.65 11.52
N ASN A 24 8.76 1.17 12.63
CA ASN A 24 8.39 0.39 13.80
C ASN A 24 6.95 -0.11 13.63
N LYS A 25 6.16 -0.17 14.68
CA LYS A 25 4.79 -0.66 14.63
C LYS A 25 3.95 0.18 13.65
N GLY A 26 3.24 -0.49 12.76
CA GLY A 26 2.40 0.17 11.78
C GLY A 26 1.95 -0.74 10.67
N LEU A 27 1.92 -0.21 9.46
CA LEU A 27 1.46 -0.91 8.26
C LEU A 27 2.50 -0.88 7.16
N VAL A 28 2.73 -2.03 6.53
CA VAL A 28 3.33 -2.10 5.20
C VAL A 28 2.20 -2.12 4.20
N ILE A 29 2.27 -1.26 3.20
CA ILE A 29 1.23 -1.10 2.18
C ILE A 29 1.87 -1.24 0.81
N PHE A 30 1.49 -2.29 0.08
CA PHE A 30 1.87 -2.45 -1.33
C PHE A 30 0.77 -1.87 -2.19
N ILE A 31 1.11 -0.95 -3.06
CA ILE A 31 0.15 -0.23 -3.91
C ILE A 31 0.42 -0.50 -5.37
N GLY A 32 -0.63 -0.91 -6.10
CA GLY A 32 -0.62 -1.01 -7.55
C GLY A 32 -1.68 -0.10 -8.16
N PHE A 33 -1.40 0.44 -9.34
CA PHE A 33 -2.30 1.33 -10.05
C PHE A 33 -2.68 0.74 -11.41
N THR A 34 -3.85 1.12 -11.89
CA THR A 34 -4.31 0.83 -13.25
C THR A 34 -4.58 2.14 -13.98
N ASN A 35 -4.68 2.07 -15.33
CA ASN A 35 -4.85 3.28 -16.15
C ASN A 35 -6.15 4.04 -15.88
N ASN A 36 -7.14 3.38 -15.27
CA ASN A 36 -8.43 3.99 -14.96
C ASN A 36 -8.48 4.66 -13.58
N ASP A 37 -7.39 4.66 -12.84
CA ASP A 37 -7.37 5.26 -11.51
C ASP A 37 -7.45 6.77 -11.59
N THR A 38 -8.24 7.35 -10.69
CA THR A 38 -8.47 8.78 -10.60
C THR A 38 -7.96 9.32 -9.27
N PHE A 39 -7.75 10.62 -9.21
CA PHE A 39 -7.38 11.34 -7.99
C PHE A 39 -8.35 11.03 -6.85
N GLU A 40 -9.65 11.05 -7.12
CA GLU A 40 -10.69 10.84 -6.11
C GLU A 40 -10.64 9.42 -5.54
N LYS A 41 -10.35 8.42 -6.38
CA LYS A 41 -10.21 7.04 -5.92
C LYS A 41 -9.02 6.88 -4.98
N ILE A 42 -7.90 7.50 -5.33
CA ILE A 42 -6.69 7.42 -4.52
C ILE A 42 -6.90 8.09 -3.18
N GLU A 43 -7.48 9.27 -3.18
CA GLU A 43 -7.81 9.99 -1.93
C GLU A 43 -8.73 9.16 -1.04
N TRP A 44 -9.76 8.54 -1.62
CA TRP A 44 -10.69 7.69 -0.88
C TRP A 44 -9.97 6.50 -0.23
N VAL A 45 -9.13 5.80 -1.00
CA VAL A 45 -8.40 4.62 -0.50
C VAL A 45 -7.42 5.01 0.60
N VAL A 46 -6.67 6.10 0.42
CA VAL A 46 -5.70 6.58 1.39
C VAL A 46 -6.38 6.93 2.72
N GLN A 47 -7.50 7.66 2.66
CA GLN A 47 -8.25 8.00 3.87
C GLN A 47 -8.84 6.76 4.54
N LYS A 48 -9.30 5.80 3.74
CA LYS A 48 -9.82 4.55 4.26
C LYS A 48 -8.73 3.77 5.01
N ILE A 49 -7.53 3.67 4.43
CA ILE A 49 -6.41 2.96 5.06
C ILE A 49 -6.03 3.60 6.41
N ALA A 50 -5.96 4.92 6.47
CA ALA A 50 -5.61 5.61 7.70
C ALA A 50 -6.59 5.34 8.84
N LYS A 51 -7.83 5.04 8.51
CA LYS A 51 -8.92 4.85 9.49
C LYS A 51 -9.35 3.41 9.69
N LEU A 52 -8.77 2.47 8.96
CA LEU A 52 -9.10 1.05 9.16
C LEU A 52 -8.79 0.62 10.59
N ARG A 53 -9.76 0.03 11.24
CA ARG A 53 -9.68 -0.37 12.64
C ARG A 53 -9.18 -1.81 12.75
N ILE A 54 -7.92 -2.01 12.36
CA ILE A 54 -7.30 -3.33 12.24
C ILE A 54 -6.21 -3.61 13.27
N PHE A 55 -6.01 -2.70 14.21
CA PHE A 55 -5.13 -2.92 15.36
C PHE A 55 -5.93 -3.28 16.59
N SER A 56 -5.41 -4.21 17.39
CA SER A 56 -6.08 -4.67 18.60
C SER A 56 -6.14 -3.57 19.66
N ASP A 57 -7.29 -3.48 20.33
CA ASP A 57 -7.48 -2.67 21.52
C ASP A 57 -7.04 -3.43 22.77
N GLN A 58 -7.30 -2.86 23.93
CA GLN A 58 -6.94 -3.46 25.21
C GLN A 58 -7.67 -4.78 25.48
N GLU A 59 -8.81 -5.01 24.81
CA GLU A 59 -9.59 -6.24 24.93
C GLU A 59 -9.21 -7.29 23.88
N GLY A 60 -8.21 -7.01 23.04
CA GLY A 60 -7.76 -7.90 21.99
C GLY A 60 -8.63 -7.88 20.73
N LYS A 61 -9.55 -6.92 20.60
CA LYS A 61 -10.43 -6.79 19.44
C LYS A 61 -9.87 -5.78 18.45
N MET A 62 -10.06 -6.03 17.17
CA MET A 62 -9.71 -5.09 16.11
C MET A 62 -10.57 -3.84 16.22
N ASN A 63 -10.03 -2.77 16.75
CA ASN A 63 -10.77 -1.56 17.06
C ASN A 63 -10.01 -0.28 16.80
N ASN A 64 -8.68 -0.32 16.79
CA ASN A 64 -7.86 0.87 16.61
C ASN A 64 -7.30 0.97 15.19
N SER A 65 -7.23 2.19 14.68
CA SER A 65 -6.59 2.51 13.41
C SER A 65 -5.10 2.74 13.60
N VAL A 66 -4.37 2.86 12.49
CA VAL A 66 -2.95 3.24 12.54
C VAL A 66 -2.78 4.65 13.14
N GLU A 67 -3.74 5.55 12.92
CA GLU A 67 -3.74 6.87 13.56
C GLU A 67 -3.88 6.76 15.09
N ASP A 68 -4.81 5.92 15.54
CA ASP A 68 -5.07 5.75 16.99
C ASP A 68 -3.84 5.26 17.75
N ILE A 69 -3.05 4.38 17.15
CA ILE A 69 -1.85 3.83 17.76
C ILE A 69 -0.61 4.68 17.48
N GLN A 70 -0.74 5.79 16.76
CA GLN A 70 0.38 6.62 16.30
C GLN A 70 1.44 5.79 15.57
N GLY A 71 0.96 4.88 14.73
CA GLY A 71 1.82 3.98 13.96
C GLY A 71 2.45 4.64 12.74
N GLU A 72 3.33 3.90 12.11
CA GLU A 72 4.04 4.35 10.93
C GLU A 72 3.58 3.59 9.68
N LEU A 73 3.84 4.15 8.51
CA LEU A 73 3.49 3.55 7.23
C LEU A 73 4.73 3.36 6.37
N LEU A 74 4.89 2.17 5.81
CA LEU A 74 5.90 1.90 4.78
C LEU A 74 5.14 1.55 3.50
N ILE A 75 5.24 2.44 2.51
CA ILE A 75 4.45 2.36 1.28
C ILE A 75 5.37 1.98 0.12
N ILE A 76 5.04 0.88 -0.54
CA ILE A 76 5.84 0.30 -1.60
C ILE A 76 4.98 0.20 -2.86
N SER A 77 5.47 0.77 -3.95
CA SER A 77 4.83 0.61 -5.25
C SER A 77 5.05 -0.81 -5.76
N GLN A 78 3.98 -1.49 -6.16
CA GLN A 78 4.01 -2.90 -6.58
C GLN A 78 3.05 -3.12 -7.75
N PHE A 79 3.53 -2.93 -8.98
CA PHE A 79 2.69 -3.07 -10.17
C PHE A 79 2.19 -4.51 -10.37
N THR A 80 2.91 -5.50 -9.83
CA THR A 80 2.54 -6.91 -9.98
C THR A 80 1.26 -7.30 -9.24
N LEU A 81 0.68 -6.40 -8.44
CA LEU A 81 -0.66 -6.59 -7.89
C LEU A 81 -1.71 -6.69 -9.00
N TYR A 82 -1.43 -6.16 -10.18
CA TYR A 82 -2.27 -6.27 -11.37
C TYR A 82 -1.81 -7.41 -12.30
N ALA A 83 -1.26 -8.47 -11.73
CA ALA A 83 -0.92 -9.67 -12.49
C ALA A 83 -2.17 -10.49 -12.77
N SER A 84 -2.29 -11.00 -13.99
CA SER A 84 -3.32 -11.97 -14.36
C SER A 84 -2.66 -13.27 -14.79
N VAL A 85 -3.16 -14.38 -14.25
CA VAL A 85 -2.71 -15.73 -14.60
C VAL A 85 -3.84 -16.55 -15.19
N LYS A 86 -4.85 -15.89 -15.74
CA LYS A 86 -6.03 -16.57 -16.30
C LYS A 86 -5.69 -17.42 -17.52
N LYS A 87 -4.66 -17.04 -18.28
CA LYS A 87 -4.22 -17.75 -19.48
C LYS A 87 -2.81 -18.29 -19.27
N GLY A 88 -2.70 -19.60 -19.03
CA GLY A 88 -1.41 -20.25 -18.86
C GLY A 88 -0.72 -19.89 -17.55
N THR A 89 0.59 -20.08 -17.53
CA THR A 89 1.41 -19.96 -16.32
C THR A 89 2.31 -18.71 -16.31
N ARG A 90 2.29 -17.94 -17.40
CA ARG A 90 3.05 -16.68 -17.48
C ARG A 90 2.16 -15.53 -17.08
N PRO A 91 2.48 -14.79 -16.00
CA PRO A 91 1.67 -13.64 -15.59
C PRO A 91 1.61 -12.55 -16.67
N SER A 92 0.44 -11.93 -16.82
CA SER A 92 0.25 -10.75 -17.66
C SER A 92 0.02 -9.54 -16.78
N PHE A 93 0.67 -8.42 -17.13
CA PHE A 93 0.56 -7.16 -16.39
C PHE A 93 -0.11 -6.08 -17.22
N ILE A 94 -0.92 -6.47 -18.20
CA ILE A 94 -1.56 -5.53 -19.14
C ILE A 94 -2.49 -4.54 -18.44
N GLU A 95 -3.04 -4.92 -17.27
CA GLU A 95 -3.93 -4.05 -16.49
C GLU A 95 -3.18 -3.05 -15.61
N ALA A 96 -1.87 -3.23 -15.42
CA ALA A 96 -1.08 -2.29 -14.65
C ALA A 96 -0.92 -0.97 -15.39
N ALA A 97 -0.95 0.14 -14.65
CA ALA A 97 -0.70 1.47 -15.21
C ALA A 97 0.71 1.55 -15.80
N GLU A 98 0.87 2.37 -16.83
CA GLU A 98 2.19 2.65 -17.39
C GLU A 98 3.10 3.27 -16.33
N PRO A 99 4.44 3.05 -16.40
CA PRO A 99 5.35 3.49 -15.34
C PRO A 99 5.26 4.96 -14.97
N VAL A 100 5.13 5.86 -15.97
CA VAL A 100 5.05 7.30 -15.71
C VAL A 100 3.77 7.64 -14.95
N LEU A 101 2.63 7.09 -15.37
CA LEU A 101 1.35 7.31 -14.69
C LEU A 101 1.39 6.73 -13.28
N ALA A 102 1.93 5.52 -13.12
CA ALA A 102 2.02 4.86 -11.82
C ALA A 102 2.87 5.69 -10.85
N GLU A 103 3.98 6.25 -11.30
CA GLU A 103 4.84 7.11 -10.48
C GLU A 103 4.10 8.36 -10.01
N ASN A 104 3.37 9.02 -10.92
CA ASN A 104 2.59 10.20 -10.58
C ASN A 104 1.49 9.88 -9.56
N LEU A 105 0.79 8.78 -9.74
CA LEU A 105 -0.27 8.35 -8.82
C LEU A 105 0.30 7.95 -7.46
N TYR A 106 1.47 7.31 -7.45
CA TYR A 106 2.16 6.96 -6.21
C TYR A 106 2.53 8.21 -5.41
N ASN A 107 3.16 9.18 -6.07
CA ASN A 107 3.53 10.44 -5.42
C ASN A 107 2.31 11.18 -4.88
N LEU A 108 1.21 11.16 -5.64
CA LEU A 108 -0.04 11.76 -5.21
C LEU A 108 -0.59 11.07 -3.94
N SER A 109 -0.51 9.74 -3.87
CA SER A 109 -0.98 9.00 -2.70
C SER A 109 -0.21 9.39 -1.43
N LEU A 110 1.09 9.65 -1.54
CA LEU A 110 1.93 10.06 -0.41
C LEU A 110 1.51 11.42 0.16
N ILE A 111 1.04 12.32 -0.69
CA ILE A 111 0.61 13.66 -0.27
C ILE A 111 -0.62 13.59 0.64
N HIS A 112 -1.49 12.60 0.43
CA HIS A 112 -2.76 12.47 1.15
C HIS A 112 -2.67 11.57 2.39
N ILE A 113 -1.55 10.95 2.62
CA ILE A 113 -1.29 10.18 3.82
C ILE A 113 -0.66 11.09 4.88
#